data_119a0a0921e31fd308989207132e0a23
#
_entry.id   119a0a0921e31fd308989207132e0a23
#
_cell.length_a   1.000
_cell.length_b   1.000
_cell.length_c   1.000
_cell.angle_alpha   90.00
_cell.angle_beta   90.00
_cell.angle_gamma   90.00
#
_symmetry.space_group_name_H-M   'P 1'
#
loop_
_entity.id
_entity.type
_entity.pdbx_description
1 polymer ?
#
loop_
_entity_poly.entity_id
_entity_poly.type
_entity_poly.pdbx_seq_one_letter_code
_entity_poly.pdbx_strand_id
1 'polypeptide(L)'
;MGFVFQAFNLIPTLTAEENIRLPMMLGGESGDKEWIDHVVDTVGLGDRMKHRPSELSGGQQQRVAVARALASRPQIIFADEPTGNLDSTTGAEILSFMRSAVREFGQTIVMVTHDPGAASYANRVVYVGDGQITGEMTDPSADQIIDHLKHWD
;
A
#
# COMPACT_ATOMS: atom_id res chain seq x y z
N MET A 1 13.56 -0.24 -2.48
CA MET A 1 12.40 0.59 -2.77
C MET A 1 11.21 -0.30 -3.14
N GLY A 2 10.05 -0.09 -2.53
CA GLY A 2 8.85 -0.86 -2.82
C GLY A 2 7.82 -0.01 -3.54
N PHE A 3 6.91 -0.65 -4.30
CA PHE A 3 5.85 0.03 -5.04
C PHE A 3 4.51 -0.68 -4.86
N VAL A 4 3.46 0.10 -4.66
CA VAL A 4 2.07 -0.35 -4.68
C VAL A 4 1.31 0.54 -5.67
N PHE A 5 0.63 -0.07 -6.63
CA PHE A 5 -0.06 0.65 -7.71
C PHE A 5 -1.57 0.43 -7.65
N GLN A 6 -2.33 1.33 -8.25
CA GLN A 6 -3.78 1.22 -8.39
C GLN A 6 -4.17 -0.05 -9.15
N ALA A 7 -3.42 -0.44 -10.17
CA ALA A 7 -3.67 -1.62 -11.02
C ALA A 7 -3.10 -2.92 -10.45
N PHE A 8 -2.63 -2.94 -9.19
CA PHE A 8 -2.03 -4.07 -8.48
C PHE A 8 -0.71 -4.56 -9.07
N ASN A 9 -0.58 -4.67 -10.38
CA ASN A 9 0.63 -5.09 -11.12
C ASN A 9 1.21 -6.45 -10.67
N LEU A 10 0.33 -7.42 -10.42
CA LEU A 10 0.75 -8.78 -10.14
C LEU A 10 1.04 -9.53 -11.45
N ILE A 11 1.97 -10.47 -11.39
CA ILE A 11 2.28 -11.37 -12.51
C ILE A 11 1.20 -12.44 -12.57
N PRO A 12 0.36 -12.49 -13.63
CA PRO A 12 -0.84 -13.33 -13.64
C PRO A 12 -0.56 -14.84 -13.66
N THR A 13 0.63 -15.24 -14.11
CA THR A 13 1.02 -16.65 -14.15
C THR A 13 1.64 -17.16 -12.86
N LEU A 14 1.92 -16.29 -11.93
CA LEU A 14 2.50 -16.61 -10.63
C LEU A 14 1.42 -16.67 -9.55
N THR A 15 1.64 -17.52 -8.55
CA THR A 15 0.79 -17.52 -7.35
C THR A 15 1.02 -16.28 -6.49
N ALA A 16 0.17 -16.07 -5.47
CA ALA A 16 0.34 -14.99 -4.51
C ALA A 16 1.73 -15.08 -3.84
N GLU A 17 2.12 -16.27 -3.39
CA GLU A 17 3.43 -16.50 -2.78
C GLU A 17 4.58 -16.14 -3.71
N GLU A 18 4.52 -16.59 -4.95
CA GLU A 18 5.55 -16.29 -5.95
C GLU A 18 5.62 -14.81 -6.27
N ASN A 19 4.49 -14.12 -6.36
CA ASN A 19 4.46 -12.66 -6.52
C ASN A 19 5.14 -11.95 -5.36
N ILE A 20 4.85 -12.35 -4.12
CA ILE A 20 5.42 -11.74 -2.93
C ILE A 20 6.94 -11.91 -2.89
N ARG A 21 7.44 -13.10 -3.26
CA ARG A 21 8.88 -13.42 -3.21
C ARG A 21 9.66 -12.90 -4.41
N LEU A 22 8.98 -12.52 -5.49
CA LEU A 22 9.62 -12.18 -6.76
C LEU A 22 10.72 -11.10 -6.65
N PRO A 23 10.50 -9.95 -5.97
CA PRO A 23 11.56 -8.93 -5.87
C PRO A 23 12.84 -9.44 -5.22
N MET A 24 12.73 -10.31 -4.22
CA MET A 24 13.88 -10.90 -3.54
C MET A 24 14.59 -11.93 -4.43
N MET A 25 13.83 -12.75 -5.16
CA MET A 25 14.37 -13.71 -6.11
C MET A 25 15.15 -13.03 -7.23
N LEU A 26 14.63 -11.92 -7.76
CA LEU A 26 15.31 -11.13 -8.80
C LEU A 26 16.59 -10.50 -8.28
N GLY A 27 16.67 -10.18 -6.98
CA GLY A 27 17.88 -9.71 -6.34
C GLY A 27 18.86 -10.80 -5.92
N GLY A 28 18.56 -12.06 -6.22
CA GLY A 28 19.41 -13.19 -5.83
C GLY A 28 19.30 -13.60 -4.37
N GLU A 29 18.25 -13.15 -3.67
CA GLU A 29 18.02 -13.43 -2.27
C GLU A 29 16.80 -14.35 -2.11
N SER A 30 16.79 -15.18 -1.05
CA SER A 30 15.63 -16.01 -0.71
C SER A 30 14.69 -15.31 0.28
N GLY A 31 15.12 -14.22 0.86
CA GLY A 31 14.39 -13.48 1.87
C GLY A 31 14.42 -14.12 3.25
N ASP A 32 13.85 -13.44 4.25
CA ASP A 32 13.70 -13.93 5.61
C ASP A 32 12.32 -14.57 5.73
N LYS A 33 12.28 -15.89 5.86
CA LYS A 33 11.04 -16.65 5.92
C LYS A 33 10.15 -16.22 7.08
N GLU A 34 10.71 -16.00 8.26
CA GLU A 34 9.93 -15.58 9.43
C GLU A 34 9.27 -14.22 9.21
N TRP A 35 9.98 -13.30 8.61
CA TRP A 35 9.45 -11.98 8.27
C TRP A 35 8.34 -12.08 7.23
N ILE A 36 8.55 -12.85 6.17
CA ILE A 36 7.55 -13.05 5.12
C ILE A 36 6.28 -13.67 5.70
N ASP A 37 6.41 -14.70 6.53
CA ASP A 37 5.27 -15.35 7.17
C ASP A 37 4.51 -14.35 8.07
N HIS A 38 5.22 -13.50 8.79
CA HIS A 38 4.62 -12.45 9.62
C HIS A 38 3.85 -11.43 8.79
N VAL A 39 4.43 -10.99 7.67
CA VAL A 39 3.75 -10.06 6.73
C VAL A 39 2.48 -10.72 6.16
N VAL A 40 2.58 -11.95 5.71
CA VAL A 40 1.45 -12.71 5.14
C VAL A 40 0.31 -12.85 6.16
N ASP A 41 0.64 -13.17 7.40
CA ASP A 41 -0.35 -13.28 8.49
C ASP A 41 -1.01 -11.92 8.77
N THR A 42 -0.21 -10.86 8.81
CA THR A 42 -0.70 -9.51 9.09
C THR A 42 -1.70 -9.04 8.04
N VAL A 43 -1.43 -9.33 6.76
CA VAL A 43 -2.36 -8.95 5.67
C VAL A 43 -3.47 -9.98 5.43
N GLY A 44 -3.48 -11.09 6.18
CA GLY A 44 -4.57 -12.06 6.11
C GLY A 44 -4.61 -12.93 4.85
N LEU A 45 -3.45 -13.26 4.28
CA LEU A 45 -3.35 -14.03 3.03
C LEU A 45 -3.02 -15.50 3.20
N GLY A 46 -2.93 -16.01 4.45
CA GLY A 46 -2.48 -17.38 4.72
C GLY A 46 -3.15 -18.46 3.89
N ASP A 47 -4.47 -18.34 3.67
CA ASP A 47 -5.27 -19.31 2.93
C ASP A 47 -5.22 -19.10 1.41
N ARG A 48 -4.55 -18.07 0.92
CA ARG A 48 -4.59 -17.65 -0.49
C ARG A 48 -3.23 -17.71 -1.18
N MET A 49 -2.20 -18.17 -0.49
CA MET A 49 -0.81 -18.11 -0.97
C MET A 49 -0.57 -18.91 -2.25
N LYS A 50 -1.35 -19.97 -2.49
CA LYS A 50 -1.24 -20.81 -3.69
C LYS A 50 -2.17 -20.38 -4.83
N HIS A 51 -2.99 -19.35 -4.62
CA HIS A 51 -3.90 -18.84 -5.64
C HIS A 51 -3.18 -17.89 -6.59
N ARG A 52 -3.62 -17.90 -7.85
CA ARG A 52 -3.18 -16.92 -8.86
C ARG A 52 -4.08 -15.68 -8.83
N PRO A 53 -3.62 -14.55 -9.38
CA PRO A 53 -4.42 -13.31 -9.37
C PRO A 53 -5.84 -13.47 -9.88
N SER A 54 -6.07 -14.29 -10.90
CA SER A 54 -7.42 -14.55 -11.44
C SER A 54 -8.38 -15.21 -10.44
N GLU A 55 -7.86 -15.83 -9.40
CA GLU A 55 -8.62 -16.50 -8.35
C GLU A 55 -8.82 -15.61 -7.12
N LEU A 56 -8.33 -14.38 -7.16
CA LEU A 56 -8.36 -13.43 -6.03
C LEU A 56 -9.26 -12.25 -6.36
N SER A 57 -9.96 -11.74 -5.33
CA SER A 57 -10.68 -10.47 -5.44
C SER A 57 -9.69 -9.30 -5.63
N GLY A 58 -10.18 -8.14 -6.05
CA GLY A 58 -9.35 -6.93 -6.16
C GLY A 58 -8.66 -6.58 -4.85
N GLY A 59 -9.37 -6.66 -3.73
CA GLY A 59 -8.80 -6.41 -2.41
C GLY A 59 -7.72 -7.42 -2.02
N GLN A 60 -7.93 -8.71 -2.33
CA GLN A 60 -6.94 -9.74 -2.10
C GLN A 60 -5.70 -9.54 -2.97
N GLN A 61 -5.88 -9.16 -4.24
CA GLN A 61 -4.77 -8.83 -5.13
C GLN A 61 -3.96 -7.64 -4.59
N GLN A 62 -4.62 -6.61 -4.08
CA GLN A 62 -3.92 -5.45 -3.51
C GLN A 62 -3.20 -5.81 -2.21
N ARG A 63 -3.77 -6.71 -1.39
CA ARG A 63 -3.06 -7.24 -0.22
C ARG A 63 -1.79 -7.98 -0.61
N VAL A 64 -1.81 -8.74 -1.70
CA VAL A 64 -0.61 -9.39 -2.25
C VAL A 64 0.42 -8.34 -2.67
N ALA A 65 -0.01 -7.27 -3.34
CA ALA A 65 0.89 -6.19 -3.75
C ALA A 65 1.52 -5.48 -2.54
N VAL A 66 0.75 -5.21 -1.49
CA VAL A 66 1.25 -4.62 -0.25
C VAL A 66 2.24 -5.57 0.44
N ALA A 67 1.89 -6.85 0.54
CA ALA A 67 2.77 -7.87 1.12
C ALA A 67 4.08 -7.99 0.33
N ARG A 68 4.02 -7.95 -0.99
CA ARG A 68 5.21 -7.94 -1.86
C ARG A 68 6.12 -6.76 -1.57
N ALA A 69 5.55 -5.58 -1.41
CA ALA A 69 6.32 -4.38 -1.09
C ALA A 69 6.98 -4.50 0.30
N LEU A 70 6.27 -5.00 1.30
CA LEU A 70 6.76 -5.14 2.67
C LEU A 70 7.79 -6.27 2.82
N ALA A 71 7.66 -7.35 2.05
CA ALA A 71 8.46 -8.57 2.22
C ALA A 71 9.96 -8.33 2.00
N SER A 72 10.33 -7.43 1.11
CA SER A 72 11.74 -7.11 0.83
C SER A 72 12.35 -6.12 1.83
N ARG A 73 11.60 -5.67 2.83
CA ARG A 73 12.02 -4.68 3.84
C ARG A 73 12.65 -3.43 3.24
N PRO A 74 11.95 -2.74 2.31
CA PRO A 74 12.52 -1.54 1.70
C PRO A 74 12.58 -0.40 2.71
N GLN A 75 13.49 0.55 2.48
CA GLN A 75 13.54 1.76 3.30
C GLN A 75 12.32 2.64 3.07
N ILE A 76 11.76 2.62 1.87
CA ILE A 76 10.61 3.43 1.50
C ILE A 76 9.71 2.66 0.52
N ILE A 77 8.40 2.79 0.70
CA ILE A 77 7.38 2.29 -0.23
C ILE A 77 6.67 3.48 -0.85
N PHE A 78 6.55 3.49 -2.18
CA PHE A 78 5.71 4.43 -2.91
C PHE A 78 4.38 3.77 -3.27
N ALA A 79 3.28 4.39 -2.90
CA ALA A 79 1.94 3.92 -3.19
C ALA A 79 1.22 4.97 -4.04
N ASP A 80 0.88 4.60 -5.27
CA ASP A 80 0.20 5.48 -6.22
C ASP A 80 -1.27 5.07 -6.33
N GLU A 81 -2.15 5.88 -5.74
CA GLU A 81 -3.59 5.63 -5.69
C GLU A 81 -3.93 4.18 -5.31
N PRO A 82 -3.40 3.66 -4.18
CA PRO A 82 -3.44 2.22 -3.89
C PRO A 82 -4.84 1.63 -3.73
N THR A 83 -5.84 2.47 -3.50
CA THR A 83 -7.24 2.05 -3.31
C THR A 83 -8.16 2.51 -4.44
N GLY A 84 -7.62 3.07 -5.52
CA GLY A 84 -8.40 3.66 -6.59
C GLY A 84 -9.33 2.69 -7.33
N ASN A 85 -8.99 1.40 -7.39
CA ASN A 85 -9.79 0.36 -8.04
C ASN A 85 -10.61 -0.49 -7.06
N LEU A 86 -10.69 -0.08 -5.80
CA LEU A 86 -11.37 -0.83 -4.74
C LEU A 86 -12.63 -0.11 -4.28
N ASP A 87 -13.61 -0.88 -3.82
CA ASP A 87 -14.77 -0.30 -3.12
C ASP A 87 -14.31 0.31 -1.78
N SER A 88 -15.16 1.16 -1.21
CA SER A 88 -14.80 1.94 -0.01
C SER A 88 -14.42 1.09 1.20
N THR A 89 -15.13 -0.02 1.43
CA THR A 89 -14.85 -0.92 2.56
C THR A 89 -13.50 -1.61 2.39
N THR A 90 -13.25 -2.19 1.22
CA THR A 90 -12.00 -2.87 0.90
C THR A 90 -10.83 -1.90 0.90
N GLY A 91 -11.04 -0.70 0.35
CA GLY A 91 -10.05 0.37 0.36
C GLY A 91 -9.64 0.77 1.78
N ALA A 92 -10.61 0.91 2.67
CA ALA A 92 -10.35 1.23 4.08
C ALA A 92 -9.52 0.12 4.76
N GLU A 93 -9.76 -1.14 4.45
CA GLU A 93 -8.97 -2.25 4.96
C GLU A 93 -7.51 -2.18 4.51
N ILE A 94 -7.28 -1.90 3.22
CA ILE A 94 -5.92 -1.76 2.67
C ILE A 94 -5.19 -0.58 3.32
N LEU A 95 -5.86 0.56 3.46
CA LEU A 95 -5.25 1.73 4.11
C LEU A 95 -4.93 1.46 5.58
N SER A 96 -5.78 0.70 6.27
CA SER A 96 -5.51 0.29 7.65
C SER A 96 -4.30 -0.63 7.75
N PHE A 97 -4.10 -1.57 6.81
CA PHE A 97 -2.89 -2.40 6.75
C PHE A 97 -1.65 -1.55 6.52
N MET A 98 -1.72 -0.59 5.60
CA MET A 98 -0.59 0.30 5.33
C MET A 98 -0.24 1.13 6.56
N ARG A 99 -1.24 1.66 7.27
CA ARG A 99 -1.02 2.40 8.51
C ARG A 99 -0.41 1.52 9.61
N SER A 100 -0.87 0.28 9.74
CA SER A 100 -0.29 -0.69 10.66
C SER A 100 1.17 -0.98 10.34
N ALA A 101 1.52 -1.10 9.07
CA ALA A 101 2.91 -1.30 8.65
C ALA A 101 3.81 -0.14 9.08
N VAL A 102 3.32 1.09 8.99
CA VAL A 102 4.06 2.26 9.47
C VAL A 102 4.25 2.21 10.98
N ARG A 103 3.19 1.89 11.73
CA ARG A 103 3.21 1.91 13.20
C ARG A 103 3.95 0.73 13.80
N GLU A 104 3.73 -0.47 13.29
CA GLU A 104 4.26 -1.71 13.87
C GLU A 104 5.63 -2.09 13.34
N PHE A 105 5.88 -1.84 12.05
CA PHE A 105 7.12 -2.24 11.38
C PHE A 105 8.09 -1.07 11.17
N GLY A 106 7.69 0.16 11.51
CA GLY A 106 8.50 1.34 11.26
C GLY A 106 8.69 1.66 9.78
N GLN A 107 7.78 1.18 8.92
CA GLN A 107 7.86 1.37 7.48
C GLN A 107 7.54 2.82 7.10
N THR A 108 8.33 3.40 6.20
CA THR A 108 8.02 4.69 5.58
C THR A 108 7.24 4.46 4.30
N ILE A 109 6.07 5.08 4.19
CA ILE A 109 5.22 5.01 3.00
C ILE A 109 4.93 6.41 2.51
N VAL A 110 5.18 6.65 1.23
CA VAL A 110 4.76 7.87 0.53
C VAL A 110 3.61 7.50 -0.39
N MET A 111 2.44 8.04 -0.13
CA MET A 111 1.24 7.75 -0.91
C MET A 111 0.83 8.98 -1.71
N VAL A 112 0.55 8.77 -2.99
CA VAL A 112 -0.06 9.78 -3.85
C VAL A 112 -1.54 9.47 -3.98
N THR A 113 -2.39 10.44 -3.66
CA THR A 113 -3.84 10.29 -3.78
C THR A 113 -4.50 11.65 -3.97
N HIS A 114 -5.65 11.66 -4.61
CA HIS A 114 -6.55 12.81 -4.68
C HIS A 114 -7.81 12.61 -3.82
N ASP A 115 -7.89 11.49 -3.11
CA ASP A 115 -9.01 11.16 -2.23
C ASP A 115 -8.72 11.63 -0.80
N PRO A 116 -9.49 12.61 -0.26
CA PRO A 116 -9.32 13.10 1.11
C PRO A 116 -9.46 12.00 2.17
N GLY A 117 -10.34 11.03 1.95
CA GLY A 117 -10.53 9.90 2.86
C GLY A 117 -9.26 9.06 2.97
N ALA A 118 -8.64 8.72 1.84
CA ALA A 118 -7.38 8.00 1.80
C ALA A 118 -6.26 8.81 2.46
N ALA A 119 -6.14 10.09 2.14
CA ALA A 119 -5.11 10.97 2.69
C ALA A 119 -5.20 11.09 4.22
N SER A 120 -6.39 10.98 4.79
CA SER A 120 -6.59 11.08 6.25
C SER A 120 -5.93 9.95 7.05
N TYR A 121 -5.56 8.85 6.40
CA TYR A 121 -4.82 7.76 7.05
C TYR A 121 -3.34 8.09 7.28
N ALA A 122 -2.81 9.11 6.61
CA ALA A 122 -1.41 9.48 6.73
C ALA A 122 -1.13 10.27 8.02
N ASN A 123 0.09 10.14 8.52
CA ASN A 123 0.58 10.97 9.64
C ASN A 123 0.81 12.42 9.21
N ARG A 124 1.16 12.60 7.95
CA ARG A 124 1.48 13.91 7.38
C ARG A 124 0.95 13.96 5.95
N VAL A 125 0.26 15.03 5.62
CA VAL A 125 -0.24 15.30 4.26
C VAL A 125 0.47 16.53 3.72
N VAL A 126 1.02 16.38 2.51
CA VAL A 126 1.71 17.46 1.79
C VAL A 126 0.89 17.79 0.56
N TYR A 127 0.57 19.06 0.38
CA TYR A 127 -0.17 19.55 -0.79
C TYR A 127 0.81 20.01 -1.85
N VAL A 128 0.60 19.51 -3.07
CA VAL A 128 1.45 19.85 -4.22
C VAL A 128 0.58 20.47 -5.30
N GLY A 129 0.98 21.64 -5.77
CA GLY A 129 0.32 22.35 -6.88
C GLY A 129 1.38 22.96 -7.79
N ASP A 130 1.20 22.78 -9.10
CA ASP A 130 2.12 23.31 -10.14
C ASP A 130 3.59 22.94 -9.88
N GLY A 131 3.82 21.72 -9.38
CA GLY A 131 5.18 21.24 -9.11
C GLY A 131 5.81 21.79 -7.84
N GLN A 132 5.06 22.47 -6.99
CA GLN A 132 5.55 23.07 -5.75
C GLN A 132 4.72 22.63 -4.55
N ILE A 133 5.37 22.55 -3.39
CA ILE A 133 4.67 22.30 -2.12
C ILE A 133 3.93 23.57 -1.73
N THR A 134 2.61 23.48 -1.57
CA THR A 134 1.75 24.62 -1.23
C THR A 134 1.25 24.60 0.20
N GLY A 135 1.41 23.50 0.93
CA GLY A 135 1.03 23.39 2.33
C GLY A 135 1.27 21.99 2.86
N GLU A 136 1.11 21.84 4.18
CA GLU A 136 1.15 20.55 4.84
C GLU A 136 0.28 20.54 6.09
N MET A 137 -0.14 19.33 6.49
CA MET A 137 -0.87 19.08 7.73
C MET A 137 -0.32 17.84 8.42
N THR A 138 -0.29 17.87 9.75
CA THR A 138 0.08 16.74 10.59
C THR A 138 -1.19 16.11 11.17
N ASP A 139 -1.33 14.80 11.03
CA ASP A 139 -2.48 14.02 11.52
C ASP A 139 -3.84 14.63 11.18
N PRO A 140 -4.09 15.02 9.90
CA PRO A 140 -5.35 15.68 9.55
C PRO A 140 -6.52 14.71 9.51
N SER A 141 -7.73 15.22 9.78
CA SER A 141 -8.96 14.51 9.47
C SER A 141 -9.34 14.70 7.99
N ALA A 142 -10.23 13.83 7.49
CA ALA A 142 -10.76 13.99 6.13
C ALA A 142 -11.44 15.35 5.93
N ASP A 143 -12.18 15.81 6.92
CA ASP A 143 -12.87 17.11 6.88
C ASP A 143 -11.89 18.29 6.78
N GLN A 144 -10.77 18.22 7.51
CA GLN A 144 -9.72 19.24 7.42
C GLN A 144 -9.09 19.28 6.03
N ILE A 145 -8.88 18.11 5.42
CA ILE A 145 -8.33 18.01 4.07
C ILE A 145 -9.31 18.56 3.04
N ILE A 146 -10.59 18.19 3.14
CA ILE A 146 -11.65 18.69 2.25
C ILE A 146 -11.75 20.21 2.36
N ASP A 147 -11.74 20.75 3.57
CA ASP A 147 -11.81 22.18 3.79
C ASP A 147 -10.64 22.93 3.17
N HIS A 148 -9.42 22.39 3.33
CA HIS A 148 -8.23 22.97 2.69
C HIS A 148 -8.35 22.99 1.17
N LEU A 149 -8.85 21.92 0.57
CA LEU A 149 -9.01 21.82 -0.89
C LEU A 149 -10.05 22.80 -1.43
N LYS A 150 -11.08 23.11 -0.67
CA LYS A 150 -12.10 24.11 -1.06
C LYS A 150 -11.56 25.54 -1.14
N HIS A 151 -10.49 25.82 -0.41
CA HIS A 151 -9.88 27.15 -0.33
C HIS A 151 -8.58 27.24 -1.13
N TRP A 152 -8.40 26.31 -2.07
CA TRP A 152 -7.18 26.19 -2.86
C TRP A 152 -7.08 27.21 -4.00
N ASP A 153 -8.10 27.93 -4.35
CA ASP A 153 -8.15 28.88 -5.50
C ASP A 153 -7.25 30.10 -5.32
#